data_95de6dfe9dcaaa5708d794dcc7184a41
#
_entry.id   95de6dfe9dcaaa5708d794dcc7184a41
#
_cell.length_a   1.000
_cell.length_b   1.000
_cell.length_c   1.000
_cell.angle_alpha   90.00
_cell.angle_beta   90.00
_cell.angle_gamma   90.00
#
_symmetry.space_group_name_H-M   'P 1'
#
loop_
_entity.id
_entity.type
_entity.pdbx_description
1 polymer ?
#
loop_
_entity_poly.entity_id
_entity_poly.type
_entity_poly.pdbx_seq_one_letter_code
_entity_poly.pdbx_strand_id
1 'polypeptide(L)'
;MATGKFGPASGLLMVDGYNMLSNKITGLTEKATSQLVETTGIGDTFYETAPTGLTTVEVTQTGAFFDTTTNYSHDAFSGSVPTSPQATARVMCVGFAGQTIGYPMVGFEGTYTQDYEVVAALGDLQKADVTYAMTGTRSAGVILEKLVTKTDSWDTTSTPVDNSASSSAGGVGFIQCTAASGFSGFVGKVRHSSDDVTYSDLLLFTDNVSAPFAERVTVSGTVNRYLSFTGIVTGTGSITVFCGFSRS
;
A
#
# COMPACT_ATOMS: atom_id res chain seq x y z
N MET A 1 -0.58 -19.28 1.25
CA MET A 1 -0.06 -18.07 1.95
C MET A 1 1.39 -18.31 2.30
N ALA A 2 2.29 -17.36 2.01
CA ALA A 2 3.69 -17.51 2.39
C ALA A 2 3.84 -17.55 3.91
N THR A 3 4.57 -18.55 4.42
CA THR A 3 4.83 -18.73 5.85
C THR A 3 6.33 -18.72 6.09
N GLY A 4 6.80 -18.09 7.16
CA GLY A 4 8.20 -18.06 7.53
C GLY A 4 8.67 -16.74 8.11
N LYS A 5 9.98 -16.64 8.32
CA LYS A 5 10.66 -15.40 8.72
C LYS A 5 11.15 -14.66 7.47
N PHE A 6 10.82 -13.39 7.34
CA PHE A 6 11.21 -12.56 6.20
C PHE A 6 12.32 -11.59 6.61
N GLY A 7 13.30 -11.42 5.73
CA GLY A 7 14.35 -10.44 5.94
C GLY A 7 13.99 -9.07 5.38
N PRO A 8 14.59 -7.98 5.87
CA PRO A 8 14.26 -6.60 5.45
C PRO A 8 14.59 -6.28 3.99
N ALA A 9 15.40 -7.09 3.33
CA ALA A 9 15.83 -6.84 1.95
C ALA A 9 14.75 -7.02 0.88
N SER A 10 13.55 -7.49 1.25
CA SER A 10 12.47 -7.79 0.31
C SER A 10 11.19 -6.99 0.55
N GLY A 11 11.24 -5.96 1.38
CA GLY A 11 10.08 -5.13 1.70
C GLY A 11 9.46 -4.40 0.49
N LEU A 12 8.26 -3.88 0.69
CA LEU A 12 7.56 -2.97 -0.23
C LEU A 12 7.05 -1.77 0.57
N LEU A 13 7.28 -0.58 0.07
CA LEU A 13 6.62 0.64 0.53
C LEU A 13 6.26 1.49 -0.68
N MET A 14 4.99 1.59 -0.96
CA MET A 14 4.44 2.38 -2.06
C MET A 14 3.54 3.48 -1.50
N VAL A 15 3.75 4.71 -1.93
CA VAL A 15 2.96 5.87 -1.53
C VAL A 15 2.65 6.70 -2.76
N ASP A 16 1.37 6.84 -3.11
CA ASP A 16 0.87 7.64 -4.26
C ASP A 16 1.57 7.35 -5.60
N GLY A 17 1.93 6.09 -5.85
CA GLY A 17 2.66 5.69 -7.04
C GLY A 17 4.18 5.82 -6.92
N TYR A 18 4.72 6.25 -5.78
CA TYR A 18 6.16 6.29 -5.54
C TYR A 18 6.64 5.03 -4.82
N ASN A 19 7.71 4.43 -5.32
CA ASN A 19 8.38 3.30 -4.65
C ASN A 19 9.45 3.84 -3.69
N MET A 20 9.11 3.95 -2.41
CA MET A 20 10.00 4.51 -1.39
C MET A 20 11.24 3.65 -1.13
N LEU A 21 11.19 2.34 -1.38
CA LEU A 21 12.35 1.46 -1.20
C LEU A 21 13.45 1.67 -2.24
N SER A 22 13.15 2.28 -3.39
CA SER A 22 14.17 2.65 -4.38
C SER A 22 15.21 3.63 -3.80
N ASN A 23 14.85 4.36 -2.77
CA ASN A 23 15.69 5.34 -2.07
C ASN A 23 16.60 4.75 -0.99
N LYS A 24 16.74 3.43 -0.95
CA LYS A 24 17.62 2.73 0.00
C LYS A 24 17.32 3.09 1.47
N ILE A 25 16.07 3.04 1.87
CA ILE A 25 15.71 3.24 3.28
C ILE A 25 16.41 2.22 4.18
N THR A 26 16.79 2.65 5.38
CA THR A 26 17.46 1.80 6.36
C THR A 26 16.51 1.23 7.41
N GLY A 27 15.35 1.83 7.57
CA GLY A 27 14.31 1.38 8.50
C GLY A 27 12.90 1.59 7.97
N LEU A 28 12.01 0.64 8.28
CA LEU A 28 10.59 0.72 8.04
C LEU A 28 9.88 0.10 9.24
N THR A 29 9.06 0.89 9.93
CA THR A 29 8.32 0.47 11.12
C THR A 29 6.84 0.75 10.94
N GLU A 30 5.99 -0.23 11.22
CA GLU A 30 4.55 -0.06 11.41
C GLU A 30 4.24 -0.21 12.90
N LYS A 31 3.56 0.76 13.48
CA LYS A 31 3.16 0.76 14.88
C LYS A 31 1.67 1.02 14.99
N ALA A 32 0.95 0.06 15.55
CA ALA A 32 -0.45 0.23 15.93
C ALA A 32 -0.55 0.37 17.45
N THR A 33 -1.24 1.42 17.92
CA THR A 33 -1.38 1.70 19.35
C THR A 33 -2.87 1.85 19.69
N SER A 34 -3.38 1.00 20.58
CA SER A 34 -4.72 1.15 21.16
C SER A 34 -4.66 2.17 22.28
N GLN A 35 -5.65 3.08 22.28
CA GLN A 35 -5.80 4.03 23.37
C GLN A 35 -6.49 3.36 24.54
N LEU A 36 -5.95 3.59 25.74
CA LEU A 36 -6.54 3.12 26.99
C LEU A 36 -7.07 4.32 27.79
N VAL A 37 -8.15 4.11 28.49
CA VAL A 37 -8.70 5.06 29.47
C VAL A 37 -8.60 4.45 30.86
N GLU A 38 -8.27 5.26 31.84
CA GLU A 38 -8.27 4.85 33.25
C GLU A 38 -9.70 4.65 33.71
N THR A 39 -9.95 3.50 34.35
CA THR A 39 -11.25 3.13 34.93
C THR A 39 -11.17 2.91 36.42
N THR A 40 -10.02 3.24 37.04
CA THR A 40 -9.79 3.12 38.51
C THR A 40 -10.77 3.96 39.29
N GLY A 41 -11.51 3.35 40.17
CA GLY A 41 -12.47 4.01 41.08
C GLY A 41 -11.91 4.28 42.47
N ILE A 42 -12.59 5.13 43.25
CA ILE A 42 -12.24 5.35 44.66
C ILE A 42 -12.51 4.07 45.43
N GLY A 43 -11.46 3.49 46.01
CA GLY A 43 -11.52 2.24 46.78
C GLY A 43 -10.88 1.06 46.05
N ASP A 44 -10.48 1.20 44.79
CA ASP A 44 -9.74 0.20 44.09
C ASP A 44 -8.29 0.09 44.65
N THR A 45 -7.81 -1.13 44.75
CA THR A 45 -6.45 -1.41 45.24
C THR A 45 -5.42 -1.55 44.10
N PHE A 46 -5.90 -1.57 42.85
CA PHE A 46 -5.08 -1.71 41.64
C PHE A 46 -5.49 -0.67 40.60
N TYR A 47 -4.53 -0.29 39.79
CA TYR A 47 -4.74 0.59 38.63
C TYR A 47 -5.46 -0.19 37.54
N GLU A 48 -6.65 0.26 37.14
CA GLU A 48 -7.45 -0.37 36.08
C GLU A 48 -7.53 0.50 34.85
N THR A 49 -7.41 -0.14 33.66
CA THR A 49 -7.56 0.52 32.37
C THR A 49 -8.44 -0.30 31.45
N ALA A 50 -9.22 0.40 30.61
CA ALA A 50 -10.02 -0.22 29.56
C ALA A 50 -9.66 0.36 28.19
N PRO A 51 -9.70 -0.47 27.12
CA PRO A 51 -9.49 0.04 25.76
C PRO A 51 -10.66 0.94 25.34
N THR A 52 -10.35 2.08 24.74
CA THR A 52 -11.38 3.02 24.23
C THR A 52 -12.01 2.57 22.91
N GLY A 53 -11.46 1.53 22.27
CA GLY A 53 -11.80 1.13 20.91
C GLY A 53 -11.13 1.97 19.82
N LEU A 54 -10.38 3.00 20.18
CA LEU A 54 -9.61 3.82 19.24
C LEU A 54 -8.21 3.25 19.05
N THR A 55 -7.79 3.10 17.81
CA THR A 55 -6.45 2.66 17.43
C THR A 55 -5.82 3.70 16.53
N THR A 56 -4.61 4.12 16.85
CA THR A 56 -3.78 4.91 15.94
C THR A 56 -2.77 4.00 15.25
N VAL A 57 -2.59 4.21 13.95
CA VAL A 57 -1.57 3.51 13.17
C VAL A 57 -0.61 4.52 12.59
N GLU A 58 0.66 4.23 12.72
CA GLU A 58 1.76 5.06 12.28
C GLU A 58 2.75 4.20 11.51
N VAL A 59 3.24 4.69 10.37
CA VAL A 59 4.33 4.07 9.62
C VAL A 59 5.46 5.06 9.54
N THR A 60 6.65 4.65 9.96
CA THR A 60 7.86 5.46 9.91
C THR A 60 8.87 4.84 8.95
N GLN A 61 9.34 5.65 8.03
CA GLN A 61 10.43 5.37 7.11
C GLN A 61 11.66 6.17 7.56
N THR A 62 12.79 5.49 7.73
CA THR A 62 14.03 6.16 8.18
C THR A 62 15.18 5.89 7.23
N GLY A 63 16.08 6.87 7.12
CA GLY A 63 17.36 6.76 6.45
C GLY A 63 17.30 6.69 4.93
N ALA A 64 16.19 7.10 4.30
CA ALA A 64 16.16 7.29 2.84
C ALA A 64 17.16 8.38 2.44
N PHE A 65 17.87 8.18 1.34
CA PHE A 65 18.72 9.24 0.83
C PHE A 65 17.87 10.41 0.32
N PHE A 66 18.30 11.63 0.64
CA PHE A 66 17.73 12.83 0.07
C PHE A 66 18.07 12.87 -1.43
N ASP A 67 17.06 12.72 -2.27
CA ASP A 67 17.20 12.69 -3.72
C ASP A 67 16.12 13.57 -4.36
N THR A 68 16.55 14.52 -5.17
CA THR A 68 15.67 15.48 -5.89
C THR A 68 15.31 15.00 -7.29
N THR A 69 15.74 13.80 -7.68
CA THR A 69 15.37 13.20 -8.97
C THR A 69 13.85 12.98 -9.00
N THR A 70 13.23 13.21 -10.15
CA THR A 70 11.79 12.99 -10.36
C THR A 70 11.39 11.58 -9.92
N ASN A 71 10.28 11.49 -9.19
CA ASN A 71 9.73 10.25 -8.60
C ASN A 71 10.54 9.65 -7.44
N TYR A 72 11.47 10.38 -6.85
CA TYR A 72 12.17 9.98 -5.63
C TYR A 72 11.60 10.65 -4.37
N SER A 73 12.17 10.35 -3.21
CA SER A 73 11.59 10.71 -1.92
C SER A 73 11.32 12.21 -1.75
N HIS A 74 12.26 13.06 -2.16
CA HIS A 74 12.07 14.50 -2.02
C HIS A 74 10.98 15.05 -2.94
N ASP A 75 10.93 14.57 -4.18
CA ASP A 75 9.89 14.94 -5.14
C ASP A 75 8.50 14.54 -4.63
N ALA A 76 8.38 13.32 -4.07
CA ALA A 76 7.14 12.83 -3.48
C ALA A 76 6.67 13.65 -2.26
N PHE A 77 7.59 14.28 -1.51
CA PHE A 77 7.28 14.92 -0.23
C PHE A 77 7.47 16.44 -0.22
N SER A 78 8.24 17.03 -1.12
CA SER A 78 8.56 18.47 -1.09
C SER A 78 7.35 19.39 -1.16
N GLY A 79 6.26 18.94 -1.77
CA GLY A 79 4.98 19.66 -1.84
C GLY A 79 3.97 19.31 -0.74
N SER A 80 4.25 18.34 0.10
CA SER A 80 3.26 17.73 1.02
C SER A 80 3.56 17.96 2.50
N VAL A 81 4.70 18.54 2.85
CA VAL A 81 5.04 18.87 4.23
C VAL A 81 4.83 20.36 4.49
N PRO A 82 4.52 20.73 5.67
CA PRO A 82 3.35 21.40 6.18
C PRO A 82 3.36 22.91 5.98
N THR A 83 3.40 23.38 4.78
CA THR A 83 2.98 24.75 4.48
C THR A 83 1.46 24.87 4.34
N SER A 84 0.78 23.71 4.28
CA SER A 84 -0.68 23.62 4.26
C SER A 84 -1.07 22.20 4.71
N PRO A 85 -2.16 22.03 5.47
CA PRO A 85 -2.66 20.67 5.77
C PRO A 85 -2.88 19.93 4.46
N GLN A 86 -2.43 18.68 4.39
CA GLN A 86 -2.60 17.84 3.22
C GLN A 86 -4.10 17.67 2.94
N ALA A 87 -4.56 18.25 1.83
CA ALA A 87 -5.99 18.28 1.49
C ALA A 87 -6.55 16.91 1.09
N THR A 88 -5.67 16.00 0.66
CA THR A 88 -6.05 14.66 0.15
C THR A 88 -5.23 13.60 0.85
N ALA A 89 -5.91 12.56 1.34
CA ALA A 89 -5.25 11.39 1.91
C ALA A 89 -4.45 10.64 0.84
N ARG A 90 -3.27 10.19 1.20
CA ARG A 90 -2.41 9.36 0.34
C ARG A 90 -2.88 7.92 0.31
N VAL A 91 -2.65 7.25 -0.80
CA VAL A 91 -2.81 5.79 -0.93
C VAL A 91 -1.46 5.13 -0.63
N MET A 92 -1.41 4.34 0.44
CA MET A 92 -0.19 3.69 0.88
C MET A 92 -0.35 2.17 0.97
N CYS A 93 0.68 1.44 0.53
CA CYS A 93 0.78 -0.01 0.64
C CYS A 93 2.15 -0.39 1.22
N VAL A 94 2.14 -1.29 2.20
CA VAL A 94 3.35 -1.82 2.83
C VAL A 94 3.37 -3.33 2.74
N GLY A 95 4.49 -3.91 2.33
CA GLY A 95 4.73 -5.36 2.32
C GLY A 95 6.05 -5.69 2.99
N PHE A 96 6.00 -6.24 4.20
CA PHE A 96 7.21 -6.62 4.94
C PHE A 96 7.80 -7.96 4.47
N ALA A 97 7.01 -8.79 3.79
CA ALA A 97 7.41 -10.13 3.36
C ALA A 97 8.00 -10.20 1.95
N GLY A 98 7.96 -9.09 1.21
CA GLY A 98 8.42 -9.02 -0.19
C GLY A 98 7.34 -8.60 -1.17
N GLN A 99 7.63 -8.75 -2.47
CA GLN A 99 6.77 -8.29 -3.57
C GLN A 99 6.19 -9.45 -4.41
N THR A 100 6.23 -10.68 -3.93
CA THR A 100 5.74 -11.84 -4.67
C THR A 100 4.21 -11.93 -4.61
N ILE A 101 3.58 -12.34 -5.71
CA ILE A 101 2.13 -12.60 -5.75
C ILE A 101 1.75 -13.60 -4.64
N GLY A 102 0.67 -13.32 -3.92
CA GLY A 102 0.21 -14.08 -2.76
C GLY A 102 0.89 -13.73 -1.44
N TYR A 103 1.93 -12.88 -1.42
CA TYR A 103 2.55 -12.44 -0.18
C TYR A 103 1.67 -11.41 0.55
N PRO A 104 1.74 -11.38 1.89
CA PRO A 104 0.96 -10.44 2.68
C PRO A 104 1.40 -9.00 2.43
N MET A 105 0.42 -8.13 2.32
CA MET A 105 0.57 -6.68 2.30
C MET A 105 -0.42 -6.02 3.24
N VAL A 106 -0.15 -4.77 3.56
CA VAL A 106 -1.07 -3.90 4.28
C VAL A 106 -1.31 -2.66 3.44
N GLY A 107 -2.58 -2.38 3.16
CA GLY A 107 -3.01 -1.13 2.57
C GLY A 107 -3.64 -0.23 3.64
N PHE A 108 -3.50 1.07 3.47
CA PHE A 108 -3.98 2.06 4.44
C PHE A 108 -4.95 3.02 3.78
N GLU A 109 -5.97 3.38 4.54
CA GLU A 109 -6.92 4.43 4.21
C GLU A 109 -6.60 5.69 5.00
N GLY A 110 -6.75 6.85 4.37
CA GLY A 110 -6.57 8.13 5.05
C GLY A 110 -5.16 8.34 5.57
N THR A 111 -4.14 7.98 4.79
CA THR A 111 -2.74 8.20 5.13
C THR A 111 -2.34 9.66 4.89
N TYR A 112 -1.72 10.27 5.87
CA TYR A 112 -1.20 11.64 5.79
C TYR A 112 0.28 11.65 6.17
N THR A 113 1.09 12.45 5.47
CA THR A 113 2.45 12.72 5.91
C THR A 113 2.39 13.62 7.14
N GLN A 114 2.77 13.07 8.28
CA GLN A 114 2.78 13.79 9.57
C GLN A 114 4.05 14.59 9.73
N ASP A 115 5.17 13.98 9.35
CA ASP A 115 6.49 14.57 9.51
C ASP A 115 7.39 14.20 8.31
N TYR A 116 8.23 15.14 7.91
CA TYR A 116 9.27 14.96 6.91
C TYR A 116 10.51 15.73 7.35
N GLU A 117 11.51 15.02 7.80
CA GLU A 117 12.75 15.56 8.31
C GLU A 117 13.90 15.28 7.36
N VAL A 118 14.66 16.32 7.00
CA VAL A 118 15.92 16.16 6.26
C VAL A 118 17.09 16.31 7.22
N VAL A 119 17.82 15.21 7.40
CA VAL A 119 18.97 15.16 8.30
C VAL A 119 20.25 15.28 7.47
N ALA A 120 21.03 16.30 7.77
CA ALA A 120 22.35 16.51 7.18
C ALA A 120 23.42 16.45 8.27
N ALA A 121 24.32 15.47 8.20
CA ALA A 121 25.45 15.34 9.11
C ALA A 121 26.77 15.52 8.37
N LEU A 122 27.75 16.16 9.02
CA LEU A 122 29.07 16.36 8.44
C LEU A 122 29.75 15.01 8.19
N GLY A 123 30.11 14.74 6.93
CA GLY A 123 30.76 13.48 6.54
C GLY A 123 29.82 12.33 6.21
N ASP A 124 28.50 12.56 6.20
CA ASP A 124 27.49 11.57 5.78
C ASP A 124 26.62 12.13 4.62
N LEU A 125 25.93 11.23 3.92
CA LEU A 125 24.93 11.63 2.94
C LEU A 125 23.69 12.20 3.64
N GLN A 126 23.06 13.18 3.03
CA GLN A 126 21.79 13.69 3.52
C GLN A 126 20.73 12.60 3.45
N LYS A 127 19.93 12.49 4.51
CA LYS A 127 18.85 11.51 4.64
C LYS A 127 17.52 12.21 4.87
N ALA A 128 16.45 11.55 4.51
CA ALA A 128 15.09 12.01 4.73
C ALA A 128 14.32 10.94 5.51
N ASP A 129 13.79 11.33 6.63
CA ASP A 129 12.91 10.51 7.46
C ASP A 129 11.48 10.99 7.30
N VAL A 130 10.55 10.05 7.22
CA VAL A 130 9.13 10.34 7.00
C VAL A 130 8.27 9.55 7.95
N THR A 131 7.35 10.24 8.61
CA THR A 131 6.32 9.61 9.43
C THR A 131 4.95 9.83 8.79
N TYR A 132 4.20 8.74 8.64
CA TYR A 132 2.84 8.72 8.13
C TYR A 132 1.88 8.39 9.26
N ALA A 133 0.87 9.23 9.44
CA ALA A 133 -0.25 8.97 10.32
C ALA A 133 -1.48 8.53 9.52
N MET A 134 -2.25 7.59 10.05
CA MET A 134 -3.48 7.10 9.43
C MET A 134 -4.69 7.56 10.22
N THR A 135 -5.70 8.01 9.48
CA THR A 135 -7.01 8.40 10.05
C THR A 135 -8.12 7.42 9.70
N GLY A 136 -7.81 6.39 8.93
CA GLY A 136 -8.74 5.37 8.47
C GLY A 136 -8.32 3.95 8.83
N THR A 137 -8.91 2.99 8.15
CA THR A 137 -8.71 1.57 8.41
C THR A 137 -7.39 1.03 7.85
N ARG A 138 -6.80 0.11 8.58
CA ARG A 138 -5.72 -0.76 8.18
C ARG A 138 -6.30 -2.01 7.51
N SER A 139 -5.96 -2.26 6.27
CA SER A 139 -6.47 -3.38 5.47
C SER A 139 -5.37 -4.40 5.21
N ALA A 140 -5.41 -5.53 5.93
CA ALA A 140 -4.48 -6.64 5.70
C ALA A 140 -4.92 -7.45 4.47
N GLY A 141 -4.05 -7.63 3.51
CA GLY A 141 -4.36 -8.25 2.22
C GLY A 141 -3.19 -9.01 1.62
N VAL A 142 -3.30 -9.27 0.34
CA VAL A 142 -2.32 -10.00 -0.46
C VAL A 142 -1.96 -9.25 -1.74
N ILE A 143 -0.76 -9.47 -2.22
CA ILE A 143 -0.27 -8.94 -3.49
C ILE A 143 -0.88 -9.76 -4.62
N LEU A 144 -1.54 -9.10 -5.58
CA LEU A 144 -2.09 -9.72 -6.79
C LEU A 144 -1.21 -9.50 -8.01
N GLU A 145 -0.49 -8.38 -8.06
CA GLU A 145 0.57 -8.12 -9.04
C GLU A 145 1.74 -7.44 -8.33
N LYS A 146 2.93 -7.99 -8.52
CA LYS A 146 4.17 -7.37 -8.02
C LYS A 146 4.50 -6.11 -8.81
N LEU A 147 5.32 -5.23 -8.26
CA LEU A 147 5.81 -4.07 -9.00
C LEU A 147 6.60 -4.54 -10.23
N VAL A 148 6.03 -4.37 -11.41
CA VAL A 148 6.57 -4.89 -12.68
C VAL A 148 6.21 -3.97 -13.84
N THR A 149 7.15 -3.87 -14.79
CA THR A 149 6.92 -3.15 -16.06
C THR A 149 6.33 -4.09 -17.10
N LYS A 150 5.27 -3.64 -17.76
CA LYS A 150 4.55 -4.34 -18.84
C LYS A 150 4.47 -3.45 -20.09
N THR A 151 4.48 -4.11 -21.23
CA THR A 151 4.37 -3.47 -22.56
C THR A 151 3.10 -3.86 -23.32
N ASP A 152 2.40 -4.86 -22.83
CA ASP A 152 1.17 -5.40 -23.40
C ASP A 152 0.13 -5.64 -22.31
N SER A 153 -1.12 -5.87 -22.66
CA SER A 153 -2.14 -6.33 -21.73
C SER A 153 -1.80 -7.70 -21.16
N TRP A 154 -2.06 -7.90 -19.88
CA TRP A 154 -1.71 -9.13 -19.17
C TRP A 154 -2.72 -9.50 -18.09
N ASP A 155 -2.63 -10.72 -17.60
CA ASP A 155 -3.34 -11.17 -16.41
C ASP A 155 -2.47 -12.08 -15.54
N THR A 156 -2.91 -12.32 -14.30
CA THR A 156 -2.27 -13.22 -13.35
C THR A 156 -3.11 -14.46 -13.07
N THR A 157 -4.01 -14.83 -13.97
CA THR A 157 -4.88 -16.03 -13.83
C THR A 157 -4.09 -17.34 -13.83
N SER A 158 -2.88 -17.35 -14.40
CA SER A 158 -1.96 -18.48 -14.33
C SER A 158 -1.26 -18.65 -12.97
N THR A 159 -1.32 -17.63 -12.11
CA THR A 159 -0.74 -17.61 -10.76
C THR A 159 -1.72 -16.97 -9.78
N PRO A 160 -2.94 -17.47 -9.65
CA PRO A 160 -3.96 -16.86 -8.82
C PRO A 160 -3.62 -16.97 -7.35
N VAL A 161 -4.16 -16.05 -6.57
CA VAL A 161 -4.08 -16.16 -5.10
C VAL A 161 -5.27 -16.96 -4.60
N ASP A 162 -4.98 -18.14 -4.05
CA ASP A 162 -5.98 -18.99 -3.39
C ASP A 162 -6.15 -18.56 -1.93
N ASN A 163 -7.31 -18.04 -1.59
CA ASN A 163 -7.68 -17.64 -0.23
C ASN A 163 -8.41 -18.74 0.55
N SER A 164 -8.41 -19.97 0.04
CA SER A 164 -9.03 -21.17 0.64
C SER A 164 -10.56 -21.14 0.67
N ALA A 165 -11.21 -20.01 0.83
CA ALA A 165 -12.66 -19.84 0.87
C ALA A 165 -13.12 -18.51 0.27
N SER A 166 -14.40 -18.40 -0.06
CA SER A 166 -15.07 -17.14 -0.39
C SER A 166 -15.41 -16.35 0.89
N SER A 167 -15.58 -15.04 0.78
CA SER A 167 -16.09 -14.17 1.84
C SER A 167 -17.28 -13.35 1.32
N SER A 168 -18.12 -12.81 2.22
CA SER A 168 -19.33 -12.05 1.85
C SER A 168 -19.26 -10.55 2.16
N ALA A 169 -18.19 -10.10 2.79
CA ALA A 169 -18.06 -8.72 3.29
C ALA A 169 -17.41 -7.75 2.30
N GLY A 170 -17.08 -8.21 1.09
CA GLY A 170 -16.38 -7.39 0.11
C GLY A 170 -14.90 -7.26 0.36
N GLY A 171 -14.33 -6.12 -0.01
CA GLY A 171 -12.91 -5.86 0.16
C GLY A 171 -12.45 -4.54 -0.42
N VAL A 172 -11.15 -4.36 -0.45
CA VAL A 172 -10.48 -3.13 -0.91
C VAL A 172 -9.33 -3.48 -1.83
N GLY A 173 -9.34 -2.92 -3.03
CA GLY A 173 -8.23 -2.99 -3.97
C GLY A 173 -7.36 -1.75 -3.90
N PHE A 174 -6.07 -1.94 -4.08
CA PHE A 174 -5.05 -0.90 -4.14
C PHE A 174 -4.25 -1.08 -5.43
N ILE A 175 -4.10 0.00 -6.19
CA ILE A 175 -3.20 0.05 -7.34
C ILE A 175 -2.20 1.18 -7.15
N GLN A 176 -0.97 0.95 -7.58
CA GLN A 176 0.11 1.93 -7.56
C GLN A 176 0.85 1.86 -8.88
N CYS A 177 1.02 2.98 -9.55
CA CYS A 177 1.76 3.08 -10.81
C CYS A 177 2.93 4.03 -10.65
N THR A 178 4.15 3.54 -10.86
CA THR A 178 5.37 4.34 -10.68
C THR A 178 5.84 5.00 -11.97
N ALA A 179 5.52 4.43 -13.12
CA ALA A 179 5.91 4.96 -14.42
C ALA A 179 4.92 4.52 -15.50
N ALA A 180 4.63 5.40 -16.43
CA ALA A 180 3.87 5.10 -17.64
C ALA A 180 4.39 5.96 -18.79
N SER A 181 4.47 5.40 -19.98
CA SER A 181 4.82 6.13 -21.19
C SER A 181 4.23 5.48 -22.43
N GLY A 182 3.75 6.28 -23.38
CA GLY A 182 3.32 5.86 -24.70
C GLY A 182 1.91 5.30 -24.80
N PHE A 183 1.36 4.69 -23.76
CA PHE A 183 -0.03 4.22 -23.76
C PHE A 183 -1.03 5.39 -23.76
N SER A 184 -2.17 5.20 -24.41
CA SER A 184 -3.32 6.13 -24.42
C SER A 184 -4.40 5.74 -23.43
N GLY A 185 -4.35 4.55 -22.83
CA GLY A 185 -5.27 4.07 -21.79
C GLY A 185 -4.68 2.91 -21.03
N PHE A 186 -5.00 2.83 -19.73
CA PHE A 186 -4.71 1.69 -18.86
C PHE A 186 -5.83 1.50 -17.84
N VAL A 187 -6.41 0.30 -17.83
CA VAL A 187 -7.42 -0.12 -16.86
C VAL A 187 -6.91 -1.34 -16.10
N GLY A 188 -6.74 -1.20 -14.81
CA GLY A 188 -6.49 -2.32 -13.89
C GLY A 188 -7.79 -2.93 -13.39
N LYS A 189 -7.85 -4.25 -13.27
CA LYS A 189 -8.99 -4.99 -12.75
C LYS A 189 -8.54 -6.04 -11.74
N VAL A 190 -9.26 -6.13 -10.62
CA VAL A 190 -9.21 -7.32 -9.78
C VAL A 190 -10.31 -8.25 -10.22
N ARG A 191 -9.98 -9.51 -10.45
CA ARG A 191 -10.91 -10.55 -10.87
C ARG A 191 -10.99 -11.65 -9.82
N HIS A 192 -12.11 -12.34 -9.75
CA HIS A 192 -12.30 -13.43 -8.83
C HIS A 192 -12.94 -14.64 -9.50
N SER A 193 -12.69 -15.83 -8.93
CA SER A 193 -13.23 -17.10 -9.39
C SER A 193 -13.55 -18.02 -8.22
N SER A 194 -14.58 -18.84 -8.36
CA SER A 194 -14.90 -19.91 -7.41
C SER A 194 -14.19 -21.23 -7.71
N ASP A 195 -13.83 -21.47 -8.98
CA ASP A 195 -13.36 -22.74 -9.54
C ASP A 195 -11.93 -22.67 -10.13
N ASP A 196 -11.28 -21.49 -10.10
CA ASP A 196 -9.98 -21.24 -10.72
C ASP A 196 -9.96 -21.40 -12.26
N VAL A 197 -11.11 -21.39 -12.89
CA VAL A 197 -11.25 -21.55 -14.34
C VAL A 197 -11.96 -20.33 -14.95
N THR A 198 -13.11 -19.98 -14.38
CA THR A 198 -13.93 -18.89 -14.88
C THR A 198 -13.80 -17.68 -13.97
N TYR A 199 -13.20 -16.60 -14.49
CA TYR A 199 -12.98 -15.36 -13.78
C TYR A 199 -13.97 -14.28 -14.22
N SER A 200 -14.57 -13.60 -13.24
CA SER A 200 -15.37 -12.39 -13.42
C SER A 200 -14.70 -11.17 -12.80
N ASP A 201 -15.03 -9.98 -13.30
CA ASP A 201 -14.53 -8.74 -12.75
C ASP A 201 -15.12 -8.50 -11.35
N LEU A 202 -14.29 -8.24 -10.36
CA LEU A 202 -14.68 -7.92 -8.99
C LEU A 202 -14.68 -6.41 -8.77
N LEU A 203 -13.60 -5.74 -9.17
CA LEU A 203 -13.50 -4.27 -9.17
C LEU A 203 -12.65 -3.77 -10.34
N LEU A 204 -12.91 -2.52 -10.73
CA LEU A 204 -12.15 -1.80 -11.74
C LEU A 204 -11.52 -0.57 -11.12
N PHE A 205 -10.27 -0.30 -11.49
CA PHE A 205 -9.60 0.97 -11.24
C PHE A 205 -9.87 1.94 -12.38
N THR A 206 -9.75 3.23 -12.09
CA THR A 206 -9.94 4.29 -13.08
C THR A 206 -8.89 4.19 -14.20
N ASP A 207 -9.30 4.43 -15.45
CA ASP A 207 -8.37 4.52 -16.57
C ASP A 207 -7.41 5.69 -16.37
N ASN A 208 -6.13 5.38 -16.23
CA ASN A 208 -5.12 6.40 -15.95
C ASN A 208 -3.73 5.97 -16.47
N VAL A 209 -3.11 6.84 -17.26
CA VAL A 209 -1.75 6.67 -17.79
C VAL A 209 -0.79 7.78 -17.34
N SER A 210 -1.22 8.66 -16.45
CA SER A 210 -0.41 9.76 -15.92
C SER A 210 0.30 9.32 -14.63
N ALA A 211 1.46 8.68 -14.78
CA ALA A 211 2.28 8.27 -13.64
C ALA A 211 3.09 9.47 -13.06
N PRO A 212 3.34 9.47 -11.73
CA PRO A 212 2.90 8.49 -10.74
C PRO A 212 1.42 8.63 -10.39
N PHE A 213 0.74 7.50 -10.15
CA PHE A 213 -0.62 7.53 -9.63
C PHE A 213 -0.89 6.36 -8.67
N ALA A 214 -1.88 6.53 -7.82
CA ALA A 214 -2.39 5.48 -6.96
C ALA A 214 -3.90 5.61 -6.79
N GLU A 215 -4.56 4.50 -6.60
CA GLU A 215 -5.99 4.47 -6.36
C GLU A 215 -6.35 3.37 -5.35
N ARG A 216 -7.34 3.65 -4.52
CA ARG A 216 -7.97 2.73 -3.59
C ARG A 216 -9.46 2.62 -3.94
N VAL A 217 -9.90 1.40 -4.21
CA VAL A 217 -11.31 1.13 -4.56
C VAL A 217 -11.89 0.10 -3.62
N THR A 218 -13.08 0.37 -3.08
CA THR A 218 -13.83 -0.57 -2.25
C THR A 218 -14.86 -1.32 -3.08
N VAL A 219 -15.10 -2.58 -2.72
CA VAL A 219 -16.15 -3.41 -3.29
C VAL A 219 -16.94 -4.06 -2.17
N SER A 220 -18.25 -4.15 -2.32
CA SER A 220 -19.16 -4.87 -1.41
C SER A 220 -19.59 -6.21 -2.01
N GLY A 221 -20.09 -7.12 -1.13
CA GLY A 221 -20.65 -8.40 -1.56
C GLY A 221 -19.63 -9.54 -1.58
N THR A 222 -19.91 -10.57 -2.35
CA THR A 222 -19.12 -11.80 -2.34
C THR A 222 -17.79 -11.62 -3.07
N VAL A 223 -16.71 -11.99 -2.37
CA VAL A 223 -15.38 -12.17 -2.95
C VAL A 223 -15.10 -13.67 -3.02
N ASN A 224 -15.00 -14.22 -4.23
CA ASN A 224 -14.76 -15.64 -4.43
C ASN A 224 -13.34 -16.05 -3.99
N ARG A 225 -13.11 -17.38 -3.91
CA ARG A 225 -11.90 -18.00 -3.37
C ARG A 225 -10.61 -17.54 -4.06
N TYR A 226 -10.59 -17.59 -5.40
CA TYR A 226 -9.41 -17.27 -6.19
C TYR A 226 -9.44 -15.81 -6.64
N LEU A 227 -8.31 -15.12 -6.52
CA LEU A 227 -8.13 -13.74 -6.93
C LEU A 227 -7.02 -13.64 -7.97
N SER A 228 -7.22 -12.79 -8.96
CA SER A 228 -6.22 -12.44 -9.96
C SER A 228 -6.28 -10.96 -10.31
N PHE A 229 -5.25 -10.47 -10.98
CA PHE A 229 -5.19 -9.12 -11.53
C PHE A 229 -5.15 -9.18 -13.07
N THR A 230 -5.80 -8.22 -13.72
CA THR A 230 -5.71 -8.02 -15.17
C THR A 230 -5.39 -6.56 -15.44
N GLY A 231 -4.35 -6.31 -16.21
CA GLY A 231 -4.03 -5.00 -16.76
C GLY A 231 -4.35 -4.95 -18.25
N ILE A 232 -5.16 -3.99 -18.65
CA ILE A 232 -5.54 -3.76 -20.06
C ILE A 232 -4.93 -2.43 -20.48
N VAL A 233 -4.11 -2.44 -21.51
CA VAL A 233 -3.48 -1.24 -22.08
C VAL A 233 -4.00 -0.96 -23.49
N THR A 234 -4.04 0.31 -23.87
CA THR A 234 -4.40 0.77 -25.22
C THR A 234 -3.23 1.54 -25.82
N GLY A 235 -2.84 1.18 -27.03
CA GLY A 235 -1.68 1.77 -27.71
C GLY A 235 -0.40 0.98 -27.50
N THR A 236 0.76 1.61 -27.70
CA THR A 236 2.09 1.03 -27.50
C THR A 236 2.89 1.86 -26.52
N GLY A 237 3.53 1.21 -25.56
CA GLY A 237 4.26 1.91 -24.51
C GLY A 237 4.78 0.98 -23.41
N SER A 238 4.96 1.51 -22.22
CA SER A 238 5.28 0.74 -21.02
C SER A 238 4.57 1.31 -19.80
N ILE A 239 4.22 0.44 -18.85
CA ILE A 239 3.64 0.84 -17.57
C ILE A 239 4.22 -0.02 -16.45
N THR A 240 4.54 0.61 -15.32
CA THR A 240 5.08 -0.08 -14.13
C THR A 240 4.07 0.03 -13.01
N VAL A 241 3.44 -1.09 -12.66
CA VAL A 241 2.34 -1.13 -11.70
C VAL A 241 2.55 -2.19 -10.63
N PHE A 242 1.91 -1.96 -9.49
CA PHE A 242 1.69 -2.87 -8.38
C PHE A 242 0.19 -2.95 -8.08
N CYS A 243 -0.30 -4.12 -7.71
CA CYS A 243 -1.68 -4.26 -7.24
C CYS A 243 -1.76 -5.20 -6.04
N GLY A 244 -2.59 -4.81 -5.07
CA GLY A 244 -2.93 -5.62 -3.92
C GLY A 244 -4.42 -5.59 -3.61
N PHE A 245 -4.90 -6.57 -2.85
CA PHE A 245 -6.30 -6.66 -2.45
C PHE A 245 -6.42 -7.18 -1.02
N SER A 246 -7.28 -6.53 -0.24
CA SER A 246 -7.67 -6.95 1.11
C SER A 246 -9.14 -7.35 1.11
N ARG A 247 -9.47 -8.50 1.70
CA ARG A 247 -10.84 -8.88 2.02
C ARG A 247 -11.28 -8.21 3.33
N SER A 248 -12.53 -7.82 3.39
CA SER A 248 -13.17 -7.33 4.62
C SER A 248 -13.71 -8.49 5.47
#